data_ef321b2f908495a31abe4c203ba50c2a
#
_entry.id   ef321b2f908495a31abe4c203ba50c2a
#
_cell.length_a   1.000
_cell.length_b   1.000
_cell.length_c   1.000
_cell.angle_alpha   90.00
_cell.angle_beta   90.00
_cell.angle_gamma   90.00
#
_symmetry.space_group_name_H-M   'P 1'
#
loop_
_entity.id
_entity.type
_entity.pdbx_description
1 polymer ?
#
loop_
_entity_poly.entity_id
_entity_poly.type
_entity_poly.pdbx_seq_one_letter_code
_entity_poly.pdbx_strand_id
1 'polypeptide(L)'
;MCIRDSYKHNYPFGWRTGDPILYYAKNAWYIRTSQFRERMAELNQTINWVPEHIRDGRFGNWLENNVDWALSRERFWGTPLPVWTDGEGDYICIGSVSELEELTGKELQELDLHRPAVDEITFEKDGKTWQRVPEVIDCWFDSGAMSYAQWHYPVENQDKFEKHFPADYICEAIDQTRGWFYTLHAIATLVSDSVAFRNCICLNLIVDKDGKKMSKSVGNIINPYDVFDTVGADALRWYFLARLSPDAPKRVSVEIVADVASSFINTFWNTYGFFVLYARLDKVDLSRDIPLEQRPEIDRWALALLHTTITTVTDALDHFDAKTAGEAIEAFVDQLSNWYVRRNRRRFWKSSDPEDTQSAYLTLYECLKGAHELMAPFVPFLAENVYQNLVRTVDK
;
A
#
# COMPACT_ATOMS: atom_id res chain seq x y z
N MET A 1 -30.88 -10.34 49.27
CA MET A 1 -29.43 -10.35 49.56
C MET A 1 -28.73 -10.66 48.23
N CYS A 2 -28.13 -9.66 47.57
CA CYS A 2 -27.39 -9.94 46.35
C CYS A 2 -26.02 -10.51 46.70
N ILE A 3 -25.82 -11.78 46.48
CA ILE A 3 -24.51 -12.40 46.57
C ILE A 3 -23.72 -11.92 45.35
N ARG A 4 -22.70 -11.07 45.56
CA ARG A 4 -21.73 -10.75 44.53
C ARG A 4 -20.69 -11.87 44.51
N ASP A 5 -20.80 -12.73 43.54
CA ASP A 5 -19.73 -13.68 43.28
C ASP A 5 -18.53 -12.96 42.63
N SER A 6 -17.33 -13.37 43.02
CA SER A 6 -16.12 -12.98 42.32
C SER A 6 -15.98 -13.81 41.04
N TYR A 7 -15.73 -13.16 39.90
CA TYR A 7 -15.45 -13.88 38.67
C TYR A 7 -14.10 -13.45 38.08
N LYS A 8 -13.37 -14.43 37.54
CA LYS A 8 -12.06 -14.16 36.96
C LYS A 8 -12.21 -13.73 35.51
N HIS A 9 -11.72 -12.58 35.17
CA HIS A 9 -11.72 -12.03 33.80
C HIS A 9 -10.40 -11.33 33.48
N ASN A 10 -10.16 -11.10 32.17
CA ASN A 10 -9.03 -10.29 31.74
C ASN A 10 -9.31 -8.82 32.10
N TYR A 11 -8.33 -8.18 32.73
CA TYR A 11 -8.38 -6.77 33.09
C TYR A 11 -7.38 -5.98 32.23
N PRO A 12 -7.74 -4.79 31.70
CA PRO A 12 -6.83 -4.00 30.91
C PRO A 12 -5.78 -3.31 31.77
N PHE A 13 -4.55 -3.33 31.27
CA PHE A 13 -3.39 -2.67 31.87
C PHE A 13 -2.82 -1.64 30.88
N GLY A 14 -2.29 -0.55 31.41
CA GLY A 14 -1.56 0.45 30.64
C GLY A 14 -0.35 -0.18 29.98
N TRP A 15 -0.29 -0.15 28.65
CA TRP A 15 0.78 -0.83 27.89
C TRP A 15 2.17 -0.25 28.11
N ARG A 16 2.29 0.99 28.63
CA ARG A 16 3.56 1.63 28.94
C ARG A 16 4.03 1.39 30.37
N THR A 17 3.12 1.45 31.34
CA THR A 17 3.43 1.39 32.75
C THR A 17 3.18 0.02 33.38
N GLY A 18 2.28 -0.79 32.78
CA GLY A 18 1.86 -2.04 33.36
C GLY A 18 0.84 -1.89 34.49
N ASP A 19 0.35 -0.69 34.79
CA ASP A 19 -0.63 -0.43 35.83
C ASP A 19 -2.04 -0.76 35.37
N PRO A 20 -2.95 -1.18 36.30
CA PRO A 20 -4.35 -1.41 35.96
C PRO A 20 -5.03 -0.09 35.58
N ILE A 21 -5.84 -0.14 34.52
CA ILE A 21 -6.56 1.04 34.01
C ILE A 21 -7.90 1.17 34.71
N LEU A 22 -8.25 2.39 35.14
CA LEU A 22 -9.56 2.71 35.70
C LEU A 22 -10.47 3.31 34.61
N TYR A 23 -11.73 2.88 34.60
CA TYR A 23 -12.78 3.50 33.78
C TYR A 23 -13.49 4.57 34.62
N TYR A 24 -13.52 5.81 34.15
CA TYR A 24 -14.26 6.89 34.73
C TYR A 24 -14.84 7.83 33.70
N ALA A 25 -15.93 8.50 34.02
CA ALA A 25 -16.57 9.45 33.12
C ALA A 25 -15.75 10.74 33.01
N LYS A 26 -15.61 11.25 31.79
CA LYS A 26 -14.88 12.46 31.49
C LYS A 26 -15.54 13.20 30.33
N ASN A 27 -15.53 14.54 30.38
CA ASN A 27 -15.96 15.38 29.29
C ASN A 27 -14.95 15.27 28.16
N ALA A 28 -15.44 15.17 26.92
CA ALA A 28 -14.63 15.14 25.71
C ALA A 28 -15.41 15.74 24.54
N TRP A 29 -14.70 16.22 23.55
CA TRP A 29 -15.28 16.65 22.29
C TRP A 29 -15.53 15.44 21.39
N TYR A 30 -16.68 15.43 20.70
CA TYR A 30 -17.09 14.34 19.81
C TYR A 30 -17.51 14.88 18.46
N ILE A 31 -17.20 14.15 17.41
CA ILE A 31 -17.88 14.27 16.12
C ILE A 31 -19.02 13.26 16.13
N ARG A 32 -20.24 13.69 15.82
CA ARG A 32 -21.43 12.83 15.78
C ARG A 32 -21.45 11.99 14.50
N THR A 33 -20.47 11.10 14.35
CA THR A 33 -20.34 10.22 13.17
C THR A 33 -21.49 9.22 13.06
N SER A 34 -22.14 8.89 14.18
CA SER A 34 -23.31 8.00 14.19
C SER A 34 -24.49 8.52 13.36
N GLN A 35 -24.59 9.84 13.18
CA GLN A 35 -25.62 10.49 12.35
C GLN A 35 -25.44 10.16 10.85
N PHE A 36 -24.21 9.85 10.42
CA PHE A 36 -23.85 9.58 9.04
C PHE A 36 -23.61 8.09 8.78
N ARG A 37 -23.95 7.22 9.72
CA ARG A 37 -23.73 5.76 9.66
C ARG A 37 -24.23 5.13 8.37
N GLU A 38 -25.48 5.39 8.01
CA GLU A 38 -26.10 4.86 6.80
C GLU A 38 -25.39 5.36 5.54
N ARG A 39 -25.06 6.66 5.50
CA ARG A 39 -24.34 7.24 4.36
C ARG A 39 -22.94 6.67 4.20
N MET A 40 -22.19 6.50 5.28
CA MET A 40 -20.88 5.85 5.25
C MET A 40 -20.98 4.40 4.75
N ALA A 41 -21.99 3.65 5.21
CA ALA A 41 -22.23 2.29 4.74
C ALA A 41 -22.59 2.22 3.25
N GLU A 42 -23.43 3.14 2.76
CA GLU A 42 -23.81 3.26 1.35
C GLU A 42 -22.61 3.59 0.46
N LEU A 43 -21.84 4.61 0.83
CA LEU A 43 -20.63 4.99 0.09
C LEU A 43 -19.57 3.88 0.07
N ASN A 44 -19.42 3.12 1.15
CA ASN A 44 -18.52 1.97 1.20
C ASN A 44 -18.82 0.92 0.12
N GLN A 45 -20.08 0.78 -0.33
CA GLN A 45 -20.44 -0.15 -1.40
C GLN A 45 -19.85 0.23 -2.76
N THR A 46 -19.44 1.48 -2.92
CA THR A 46 -18.80 1.97 -4.17
C THR A 46 -17.28 1.76 -4.19
N ILE A 47 -16.68 1.36 -3.07
CA ILE A 47 -15.23 1.12 -2.97
C ILE A 47 -14.92 -0.30 -3.44
N ASN A 48 -13.93 -0.43 -4.33
CA ASN A 48 -13.36 -1.72 -4.69
C ASN A 48 -12.40 -2.21 -3.60
N TRP A 49 -12.82 -3.19 -2.82
CA TRP A 49 -12.02 -3.82 -1.78
C TRP A 49 -11.34 -5.09 -2.28
N VAL A 50 -10.04 -5.19 -2.06
CA VAL A 50 -9.27 -6.40 -2.32
C VAL A 50 -8.63 -6.87 -1.00
N PRO A 51 -9.13 -7.96 -0.39
CA PRO A 51 -10.23 -8.84 -0.85
C PRO A 51 -11.63 -8.25 -0.58
N GLU A 52 -12.57 -8.60 -1.44
CA GLU A 52 -13.94 -8.06 -1.43
C GLU A 52 -14.68 -8.25 -0.09
N HIS A 53 -14.46 -9.37 0.60
CA HIS A 53 -15.15 -9.68 1.85
C HIS A 53 -14.90 -8.65 2.99
N ILE A 54 -13.88 -7.81 2.88
CA ILE A 54 -13.61 -6.72 3.84
C ILE A 54 -14.71 -5.67 3.79
N ARG A 55 -15.27 -5.38 2.59
CA ARG A 55 -16.32 -4.39 2.37
C ARG A 55 -17.52 -4.61 3.27
N ASP A 56 -18.10 -5.79 3.23
CA ASP A 56 -19.33 -6.11 3.96
C ASP A 56 -19.04 -6.75 5.32
N GLY A 57 -17.87 -7.37 5.46
CA GLY A 57 -17.41 -8.02 6.68
C GLY A 57 -16.83 -7.02 7.69
N ARG A 58 -15.52 -7.05 7.85
CA ARG A 58 -14.86 -6.32 8.94
C ARG A 58 -15.06 -4.79 8.87
N PHE A 59 -15.04 -4.20 7.70
CA PHE A 59 -15.23 -2.76 7.56
C PHE A 59 -16.71 -2.37 7.59
N GLY A 60 -17.57 -3.05 6.81
CA GLY A 60 -19.02 -2.80 6.77
C GLY A 60 -19.66 -2.94 8.15
N ASN A 61 -19.39 -4.03 8.86
CA ASN A 61 -19.88 -4.22 10.23
C ASN A 61 -19.44 -3.10 11.20
N TRP A 62 -18.29 -2.49 10.97
CA TRP A 62 -17.86 -1.34 11.76
C TRP A 62 -18.68 -0.09 11.46
N LEU A 63 -18.95 0.16 10.20
CA LEU A 63 -19.75 1.31 9.77
C LEU A 63 -21.20 1.19 10.28
N GLU A 64 -21.79 0.01 10.15
CA GLU A 64 -23.15 -0.28 10.62
C GLU A 64 -23.32 -0.10 12.14
N ASN A 65 -22.29 -0.41 12.91
CA ASN A 65 -22.27 -0.26 14.36
C ASN A 65 -21.48 0.96 14.82
N ASN A 66 -21.31 1.95 13.95
CA ASN A 66 -20.53 3.14 14.24
C ASN A 66 -21.06 3.88 15.47
N VAL A 67 -20.14 4.36 16.31
CA VAL A 67 -20.40 5.24 17.46
C VAL A 67 -19.72 6.58 17.24
N ASP A 68 -20.15 7.60 17.95
CA ASP A 68 -19.58 8.93 17.84
C ASP A 68 -18.08 8.93 18.13
N TRP A 69 -17.35 9.67 17.34
CA TRP A 69 -15.89 9.72 17.41
C TRP A 69 -15.44 10.67 18.51
N ALA A 70 -14.87 10.13 19.59
CA ALA A 70 -14.22 10.93 20.62
C ALA A 70 -12.97 11.60 20.06
N LEU A 71 -13.07 12.90 19.77
CA LEU A 71 -12.07 13.64 19.00
C LEU A 71 -10.93 14.19 19.86
N SER A 72 -11.24 14.71 21.05
CA SER A 72 -10.26 15.42 21.87
C SER A 72 -9.32 14.50 22.64
N ARG A 73 -8.07 14.97 22.82
CA ARG A 73 -7.04 14.31 23.62
C ARG A 73 -6.43 15.31 24.60
N GLU A 74 -6.25 14.90 25.85
CA GLU A 74 -5.51 15.65 26.85
C GLU A 74 -4.02 15.38 26.74
N ARG A 75 -3.41 16.03 25.78
CA ARG A 75 -1.96 15.98 25.54
C ARG A 75 -1.45 17.40 25.33
N PHE A 76 -0.18 17.58 25.63
CA PHE A 76 0.45 18.88 25.37
C PHE A 76 0.71 19.06 23.87
N TRP A 77 1.29 18.05 23.19
CA TRP A 77 1.66 18.14 21.80
C TRP A 77 0.68 17.39 20.87
N GLY A 78 0.30 18.06 19.82
CA GLY A 78 -0.60 17.60 18.76
C GLY A 78 -1.26 18.79 18.08
N THR A 79 -2.12 18.56 17.11
CA THR A 79 -2.93 19.59 16.47
C THR A 79 -3.93 20.16 17.48
N PRO A 80 -3.85 21.44 17.86
CA PRO A 80 -4.79 22.03 18.82
C PRO A 80 -6.22 22.03 18.30
N LEU A 81 -7.19 21.75 19.18
CA LEU A 81 -8.59 21.86 18.82
C LEU A 81 -8.93 23.34 18.57
N PRO A 82 -9.46 23.73 17.38
CA PRO A 82 -9.69 25.13 17.03
C PRO A 82 -10.99 25.65 17.63
N VAL A 83 -11.18 25.48 18.95
CA VAL A 83 -12.38 25.84 19.67
C VAL A 83 -12.02 26.80 20.78
N TRP A 84 -12.74 27.95 20.86
CA TRP A 84 -12.66 28.94 21.93
C TRP A 84 -13.93 28.91 22.76
N THR A 85 -13.82 29.17 24.05
CA THR A 85 -14.91 29.19 25.02
C THR A 85 -14.87 30.46 25.86
N ASP A 86 -16.04 30.92 26.26
CA ASP A 86 -16.20 31.98 27.23
C ASP A 86 -16.11 31.51 28.71
N GLY A 87 -15.98 30.18 28.90
CA GLY A 87 -15.96 29.55 30.23
C GLY A 87 -17.33 29.41 30.89
N GLU A 88 -18.41 29.96 30.32
CA GLU A 88 -19.78 29.92 30.80
C GLU A 88 -20.68 28.90 30.07
N GLY A 89 -20.14 28.26 29.03
CA GLY A 89 -20.79 27.20 28.26
C GLY A 89 -21.01 27.52 26.80
N ASP A 90 -20.56 28.67 26.32
CA ASP A 90 -20.57 29.04 24.92
C ASP A 90 -19.23 28.63 24.24
N TYR A 91 -19.30 28.24 22.96
CA TYR A 91 -18.17 27.77 22.19
C TYR A 91 -18.21 28.31 20.76
N ILE A 92 -17.04 28.67 20.23
CA ILE A 92 -16.86 29.08 18.83
C ILE A 92 -15.78 28.17 18.23
N CYS A 93 -16.08 27.50 17.09
CA CYS A 93 -15.09 26.79 16.30
C CYS A 93 -14.56 27.74 15.24
N ILE A 94 -13.26 27.99 15.23
CA ILE A 94 -12.58 28.88 14.28
C ILE A 94 -12.12 28.10 13.08
N GLY A 95 -12.55 28.51 11.89
CA GLY A 95 -12.29 27.79 10.64
C GLY A 95 -11.02 28.21 9.90
N SER A 96 -10.43 29.37 10.25
CA SER A 96 -9.23 29.86 9.57
C SER A 96 -8.43 30.84 10.42
N VAL A 97 -7.15 31.04 10.06
CA VAL A 97 -6.33 32.10 10.66
C VAL A 97 -6.94 33.49 10.39
N SER A 98 -7.47 33.72 9.19
CA SER A 98 -8.12 35.00 8.85
C SER A 98 -9.33 35.30 9.73
N GLU A 99 -10.16 34.30 10.04
CA GLU A 99 -11.28 34.45 11.01
C GLU A 99 -10.76 34.80 12.41
N LEU A 100 -9.65 34.19 12.82
CA LEU A 100 -9.00 34.47 14.08
C LEU A 100 -8.42 35.91 14.12
N GLU A 101 -7.85 36.37 13.01
CA GLU A 101 -7.38 37.76 12.84
C GLU A 101 -8.53 38.78 12.95
N GLU A 102 -9.66 38.48 12.30
CA GLU A 102 -10.86 39.34 12.41
C GLU A 102 -11.37 39.45 13.82
N LEU A 103 -11.40 38.34 14.58
CA LEU A 103 -11.88 38.33 15.96
C LEU A 103 -10.91 38.98 16.94
N THR A 104 -9.62 38.86 16.70
CA THR A 104 -8.57 39.41 17.58
C THR A 104 -8.14 40.81 17.24
N GLY A 105 -8.35 41.25 16.01
CA GLY A 105 -7.78 42.49 15.45
C GLY A 105 -6.25 42.50 15.35
N LYS A 106 -5.61 41.32 15.31
CA LYS A 106 -4.15 41.12 15.25
C LYS A 106 -3.75 40.45 13.93
N GLU A 107 -2.54 40.70 13.44
CA GLU A 107 -1.93 39.95 12.37
C GLU A 107 -1.37 38.65 12.94
N LEU A 108 -1.79 37.48 12.44
CA LEU A 108 -1.46 36.15 12.96
C LEU A 108 -0.89 35.21 11.88
N GLN A 109 -0.50 35.72 10.71
CA GLN A 109 0.01 34.92 9.60
C GLN A 109 1.27 34.13 9.95
N GLU A 110 2.12 34.64 10.84
CA GLU A 110 3.34 34.01 11.32
C GLU A 110 3.14 33.24 12.65
N LEU A 111 1.89 33.11 13.12
CA LEU A 111 1.60 32.41 14.37
C LEU A 111 1.89 30.90 14.23
N ASP A 112 2.67 30.37 15.14
CA ASP A 112 2.74 28.91 15.33
C ASP A 112 1.40 28.43 15.91
N LEU A 113 0.65 27.68 15.14
CA LEU A 113 -0.67 27.14 15.54
C LEU A 113 -0.56 26.00 16.56
N HIS A 114 0.64 25.61 16.98
CA HIS A 114 0.86 24.63 18.05
C HIS A 114 0.83 25.28 19.44
N ARG A 115 0.69 24.45 20.45
CA ARG A 115 0.86 24.87 21.84
C ARG A 115 2.36 25.12 22.15
N PRO A 116 2.72 26.13 22.95
CA PRO A 116 1.81 27.00 23.73
C PRO A 116 1.32 28.25 22.98
N ALA A 117 1.88 28.59 21.81
CA ALA A 117 1.66 29.87 21.16
C ALA A 117 0.18 30.17 20.87
N VAL A 118 -0.56 29.20 20.35
CA VAL A 118 -1.98 29.36 20.04
C VAL A 118 -2.84 29.51 21.31
N ASP A 119 -2.40 28.99 22.45
CA ASP A 119 -3.14 29.10 23.73
C ASP A 119 -3.11 30.50 24.29
N GLU A 120 -2.17 31.36 23.86
CA GLU A 120 -2.07 32.77 24.28
C GLU A 120 -3.03 33.69 23.51
N ILE A 121 -3.70 33.15 22.49
CA ILE A 121 -4.63 33.91 21.65
C ILE A 121 -6.00 33.97 22.33
N THR A 122 -6.36 35.17 22.79
CA THR A 122 -7.67 35.49 23.36
C THR A 122 -8.30 36.68 22.64
N PHE A 123 -9.60 36.77 22.66
CA PHE A 123 -10.34 37.92 22.13
C PHE A 123 -11.58 38.25 22.94
N GLU A 124 -12.08 39.47 22.81
CA GLU A 124 -13.29 39.93 23.43
C GLU A 124 -14.44 39.91 22.41
N LYS A 125 -15.56 39.28 22.80
CA LYS A 125 -16.77 39.25 21.99
C LYS A 125 -17.99 39.24 22.90
N ASP A 126 -18.95 40.10 22.61
CA ASP A 126 -20.22 40.25 23.39
C ASP A 126 -19.98 40.49 24.87
N GLY A 127 -18.90 41.23 25.22
CA GLY A 127 -18.53 41.55 26.60
C GLY A 127 -17.92 40.41 27.40
N LYS A 128 -17.54 39.34 26.73
CA LYS A 128 -16.93 38.15 27.32
C LYS A 128 -15.54 37.91 26.72
N THR A 129 -14.63 37.39 27.53
CA THR A 129 -13.29 36.98 27.09
C THR A 129 -13.31 35.54 26.63
N TRP A 130 -12.88 35.30 25.42
CA TRP A 130 -12.79 33.96 24.78
C TRP A 130 -11.37 33.43 24.81
N GLN A 131 -11.22 32.19 25.24
CA GLN A 131 -9.91 31.49 25.29
C GLN A 131 -10.03 30.09 24.67
N ARG A 132 -8.96 29.59 24.08
CA ARG A 132 -8.94 28.28 23.46
C ARG A 132 -9.09 27.16 24.52
N VAL A 133 -9.83 26.11 24.17
CA VAL A 133 -9.88 24.88 24.98
C VAL A 133 -8.51 24.15 24.96
N PRO A 134 -8.07 23.53 26.09
CA PRO A 134 -6.69 23.04 26.20
C PRO A 134 -6.40 21.76 25.42
N GLU A 135 -7.42 21.08 24.91
CA GLU A 135 -7.29 19.81 24.25
C GLU A 135 -6.64 19.95 22.86
N VAL A 136 -6.07 18.83 22.40
CA VAL A 136 -5.62 18.62 21.02
C VAL A 136 -6.50 17.60 20.32
N ILE A 137 -6.48 17.59 19.00
CA ILE A 137 -7.23 16.66 18.16
C ILE A 137 -6.60 15.26 18.23
N ASP A 138 -7.41 14.23 18.06
CA ASP A 138 -6.96 12.86 17.83
C ASP A 138 -6.08 12.79 16.59
N CYS A 139 -4.86 12.23 16.69
CA CYS A 139 -3.95 12.07 15.56
C CYS A 139 -4.54 11.25 14.39
N TRP A 140 -5.58 10.47 14.65
CA TRP A 140 -6.34 9.81 13.60
C TRP A 140 -7.17 10.76 12.74
N PHE A 141 -7.55 11.92 13.28
CA PHE A 141 -8.14 12.99 12.47
C PHE A 141 -7.10 13.61 11.54
N ASP A 142 -5.90 13.89 12.03
CA ASP A 142 -4.81 14.44 11.22
C ASP A 142 -4.51 13.52 10.04
N SER A 143 -4.34 12.23 10.29
CA SER A 143 -4.09 11.24 9.24
C SER A 143 -5.29 11.04 8.30
N GLY A 144 -6.51 11.10 8.82
CA GLY A 144 -7.74 10.99 8.03
C GLY A 144 -8.04 12.23 7.18
N ALA A 145 -7.52 13.40 7.58
CA ALA A 145 -7.62 14.66 6.83
C ALA A 145 -6.60 14.74 5.66
N MET A 146 -5.70 13.76 5.51
CA MET A 146 -4.61 13.77 4.52
C MET A 146 -5.07 14.13 3.11
N SER A 147 -6.21 13.60 2.68
CA SER A 147 -6.75 13.85 1.33
C SER A 147 -6.98 15.34 1.05
N TYR A 148 -7.26 16.13 2.06
CA TYR A 148 -7.45 17.59 2.02
C TYR A 148 -6.18 18.34 2.36
N ALA A 149 -5.57 17.98 3.48
CA ALA A 149 -4.42 18.68 4.05
C ALA A 149 -3.19 18.70 3.14
N GLN A 150 -2.92 17.63 2.40
CA GLN A 150 -1.78 17.56 1.47
C GLN A 150 -1.84 18.61 0.36
N TRP A 151 -3.04 19.10 0.02
CA TRP A 151 -3.26 20.14 -0.99
C TRP A 151 -3.50 21.52 -0.36
N HIS A 152 -3.57 21.61 0.96
CA HIS A 152 -4.00 22.81 1.70
C HIS A 152 -5.41 23.26 1.25
N TYR A 153 -6.26 22.28 0.92
CA TYR A 153 -7.64 22.51 0.52
C TYR A 153 -8.51 22.89 1.73
N PRO A 154 -9.46 23.85 1.64
CA PRO A 154 -9.88 24.56 0.42
C PRO A 154 -9.14 25.86 0.12
N VAL A 155 -8.13 26.21 0.90
CA VAL A 155 -7.45 27.51 0.84
C VAL A 155 -6.58 27.62 -0.42
N GLU A 156 -5.89 26.54 -0.79
CA GLU A 156 -4.99 26.47 -1.95
C GLU A 156 -5.24 25.22 -2.79
N ASN A 157 -4.65 25.17 -4.00
CA ASN A 157 -4.57 24.00 -4.87
C ASN A 157 -5.90 23.28 -5.12
N GLN A 158 -7.01 24.00 -5.23
CA GLN A 158 -8.34 23.43 -5.49
C GLN A 158 -8.37 22.55 -6.75
N ASP A 159 -7.72 23.02 -7.83
CA ASP A 159 -7.61 22.29 -9.09
C ASP A 159 -6.86 20.96 -8.97
N LYS A 160 -5.86 20.89 -8.10
CA LYS A 160 -5.14 19.65 -7.81
C LYS A 160 -6.00 18.69 -6.99
N PHE A 161 -6.69 19.23 -5.97
CA PHE A 161 -7.60 18.44 -5.17
C PHE A 161 -8.69 17.79 -6.05
N GLU A 162 -9.37 18.56 -6.90
CA GLU A 162 -10.41 18.07 -7.78
C GLU A 162 -9.95 16.96 -8.73
N LYS A 163 -8.69 16.98 -9.15
CA LYS A 163 -8.09 15.94 -10.02
C LYS A 163 -7.72 14.66 -9.28
N HIS A 164 -7.39 14.75 -7.98
CA HIS A 164 -6.80 13.67 -7.21
C HIS A 164 -7.69 13.14 -6.09
N PHE A 165 -8.87 13.72 -5.91
CA PHE A 165 -9.85 13.28 -4.94
C PHE A 165 -11.13 12.76 -5.64
N PRO A 166 -11.65 11.58 -5.26
CA PRO A 166 -11.06 10.59 -4.33
C PRO A 166 -9.78 9.96 -4.88
N ALA A 167 -8.88 9.51 -3.98
CA ALA A 167 -7.66 8.80 -4.37
C ALA A 167 -7.98 7.54 -5.18
N ASP A 168 -7.16 7.25 -6.20
CA ASP A 168 -7.37 6.06 -7.02
C ASP A 168 -7.09 4.77 -6.25
N TYR A 169 -6.12 4.78 -5.32
CA TYR A 169 -5.63 3.59 -4.67
C TYR A 169 -5.04 3.89 -3.28
N ILE A 170 -5.35 3.03 -2.31
CA ILE A 170 -4.64 2.94 -1.03
C ILE A 170 -4.35 1.49 -0.67
N CYS A 171 -3.30 1.24 0.11
CA CYS A 171 -2.91 -0.10 0.54
C CYS A 171 -2.30 -0.07 1.94
N GLU A 172 -2.92 -0.76 2.87
CA GLU A 172 -2.44 -0.94 4.24
C GLU A 172 -2.95 -2.27 4.83
N ALA A 173 -2.54 -2.56 6.07
CA ALA A 173 -2.92 -3.79 6.74
C ALA A 173 -4.35 -3.72 7.33
N ILE A 174 -4.92 -4.89 7.63
CA ILE A 174 -6.31 -5.09 8.07
C ILE A 174 -6.69 -4.37 9.36
N ASP A 175 -5.72 -4.05 10.22
CA ASP A 175 -5.95 -3.25 11.44
C ASP A 175 -6.42 -1.83 11.09
N GLN A 176 -6.07 -1.31 9.91
CA GLN A 176 -6.48 0.01 9.43
C GLN A 176 -7.97 0.12 9.09
N THR A 177 -8.69 -0.97 9.05
CA THR A 177 -10.17 -0.96 9.05
C THR A 177 -10.77 -0.35 10.32
N ARG A 178 -9.97 -0.23 11.40
CA ARG A 178 -10.28 0.43 12.68
C ARG A 178 -9.34 1.61 12.97
N GLY A 179 -8.69 2.13 11.93
CA GLY A 179 -7.75 3.23 11.97
C GLY A 179 -7.88 4.09 10.72
N TRP A 180 -6.84 4.15 9.90
CA TRP A 180 -6.73 5.08 8.79
C TRP A 180 -7.81 4.92 7.72
N PHE A 181 -8.19 3.72 7.32
CA PHE A 181 -9.28 3.53 6.35
C PHE A 181 -10.59 4.13 6.83
N TYR A 182 -10.91 3.93 8.12
CA TYR A 182 -12.12 4.48 8.72
C TYR A 182 -12.07 6.00 8.79
N THR A 183 -10.98 6.58 9.26
CA THR A 183 -10.89 8.03 9.45
C THR A 183 -10.87 8.80 8.14
N LEU A 184 -10.19 8.27 7.10
CA LEU A 184 -10.30 8.79 5.73
C LEU A 184 -11.74 8.78 5.24
N HIS A 185 -12.43 7.65 5.37
CA HIS A 185 -13.79 7.48 4.89
C HIS A 185 -14.79 8.37 5.66
N ALA A 186 -14.66 8.43 6.97
CA ALA A 186 -15.53 9.27 7.82
C ALA A 186 -15.37 10.76 7.48
N ILE A 187 -14.15 11.28 7.37
CA ILE A 187 -13.91 12.69 7.04
C ILE A 187 -14.40 13.00 5.63
N ALA A 188 -14.13 12.14 4.64
CA ALA A 188 -14.59 12.35 3.26
C ALA A 188 -16.14 12.35 3.18
N THR A 189 -16.81 11.45 3.90
CA THR A 189 -18.28 11.43 3.97
C THR A 189 -18.81 12.73 4.58
N LEU A 190 -18.22 13.19 5.68
CA LEU A 190 -18.69 14.38 6.40
C LEU A 190 -18.45 15.69 5.64
N VAL A 191 -17.30 15.80 4.94
CA VAL A 191 -16.87 17.06 4.29
C VAL A 191 -17.34 17.15 2.85
N SER A 192 -17.29 16.03 2.10
CA SER A 192 -17.50 16.01 0.65
C SER A 192 -18.64 15.11 0.20
N ASP A 193 -19.35 14.44 1.11
CA ASP A 193 -20.35 13.42 0.77
C ASP A 193 -19.85 12.38 -0.23
N SER A 194 -18.60 11.93 -0.06
CA SER A 194 -17.87 11.08 -1.00
C SER A 194 -17.04 10.03 -0.28
N VAL A 195 -16.53 9.06 -1.04
CA VAL A 195 -15.45 8.18 -0.58
C VAL A 195 -14.11 8.93 -0.63
N ALA A 196 -13.17 8.58 0.23
CA ALA A 196 -11.82 9.15 0.18
C ALA A 196 -10.92 8.45 -0.85
N PHE A 197 -11.26 7.21 -1.21
CA PHE A 197 -10.50 6.35 -2.12
C PHE A 197 -11.43 5.41 -2.89
N ARG A 198 -11.04 5.08 -4.13
CA ARG A 198 -11.81 4.20 -5.02
C ARG A 198 -11.45 2.73 -4.85
N ASN A 199 -10.16 2.44 -4.62
CA ASN A 199 -9.65 1.09 -4.47
C ASN A 199 -8.85 0.96 -3.17
N CYS A 200 -9.09 -0.11 -2.42
CA CYS A 200 -8.40 -0.39 -1.17
C CYS A 200 -7.88 -1.83 -1.15
N ILE A 201 -6.55 -1.97 -1.14
CA ILE A 201 -5.91 -3.27 -0.97
C ILE A 201 -5.64 -3.45 0.52
N CYS A 202 -6.40 -4.37 1.13
CA CYS A 202 -6.34 -4.64 2.56
C CYS A 202 -5.46 -5.86 2.82
N LEU A 203 -4.23 -5.62 3.26
CA LEU A 203 -3.26 -6.67 3.52
C LEU A 203 -3.47 -7.32 4.88
N ASN A 204 -3.11 -8.61 5.00
CA ASN A 204 -3.02 -9.25 6.30
C ASN A 204 -1.66 -8.97 6.96
N LEU A 205 -1.56 -9.32 8.25
CA LEU A 205 -0.39 -9.07 9.07
C LEU A 205 0.80 -9.94 8.65
N ILE A 206 2.01 -9.39 8.84
CA ILE A 206 3.25 -10.15 8.77
C ILE A 206 3.45 -10.86 10.10
N VAL A 207 3.77 -12.15 10.02
CA VAL A 207 3.99 -13.04 11.18
C VAL A 207 5.33 -13.76 11.05
N ASP A 208 5.84 -14.31 12.15
CA ASP A 208 7.07 -15.10 12.12
C ASP A 208 6.85 -16.45 11.39
N LYS A 209 7.90 -17.22 11.23
CA LYS A 209 7.86 -18.54 10.55
C LYS A 209 6.84 -19.51 11.14
N ASP A 210 6.53 -19.37 12.43
CA ASP A 210 5.59 -20.22 13.17
C ASP A 210 4.15 -19.66 13.14
N GLY A 211 3.93 -18.52 12.46
CA GLY A 211 2.63 -17.86 12.35
C GLY A 211 2.26 -17.01 13.57
N LYS A 212 3.22 -16.67 14.43
CA LYS A 212 2.99 -15.81 15.59
C LYS A 212 3.22 -14.35 15.24
N LYS A 213 2.43 -13.47 15.86
CA LYS A 213 2.61 -12.02 15.72
C LYS A 213 4.02 -11.63 16.17
N MET A 214 4.71 -10.84 15.32
CA MET A 214 6.02 -10.30 15.66
C MET A 214 5.91 -9.20 16.72
N SER A 215 6.76 -9.24 17.73
CA SER A 215 6.88 -8.17 18.73
C SER A 215 8.31 -8.06 19.28
N LYS A 216 8.69 -6.82 19.65
CA LYS A 216 10.01 -6.56 20.27
C LYS A 216 10.18 -7.31 21.57
N SER A 217 9.12 -7.46 22.35
CA SER A 217 9.14 -8.15 23.65
C SER A 217 9.36 -9.66 23.53
N VAL A 218 8.94 -10.28 22.43
CA VAL A 218 9.14 -11.71 22.14
C VAL A 218 10.46 -11.97 21.44
N GLY A 219 11.05 -10.95 20.81
CA GLY A 219 12.34 -11.08 20.10
C GLY A 219 12.26 -11.82 18.77
N ASN A 220 11.03 -11.96 18.20
CA ASN A 220 10.79 -12.68 16.95
C ASN A 220 10.64 -11.73 15.73
N ILE A 221 11.11 -10.49 15.85
CA ILE A 221 11.11 -9.53 14.76
C ILE A 221 12.24 -9.87 13.79
N ILE A 222 11.90 -9.92 12.51
CA ILE A 222 12.86 -10.05 11.42
C ILE A 222 13.20 -8.65 10.91
N ASN A 223 14.49 -8.31 10.91
CA ASN A 223 14.95 -7.09 10.30
C ASN A 223 14.99 -7.27 8.77
N PRO A 224 14.27 -6.45 7.99
CA PRO A 224 14.30 -6.55 6.53
C PRO A 224 15.70 -6.47 5.92
N TYR A 225 16.61 -5.70 6.52
CA TYR A 225 17.98 -5.57 6.04
C TYR A 225 18.76 -6.90 6.10
N ASP A 226 18.52 -7.74 7.11
CA ASP A 226 19.13 -9.06 7.18
C ASP A 226 18.71 -9.97 6.01
N VAL A 227 17.46 -9.80 5.56
CA VAL A 227 16.93 -10.49 4.35
C VAL A 227 17.55 -9.90 3.10
N PHE A 228 17.64 -8.56 3.00
CA PHE A 228 18.23 -7.89 1.81
C PHE A 228 19.69 -8.26 1.62
N ASP A 229 20.46 -8.30 2.69
CA ASP A 229 21.90 -8.62 2.65
C ASP A 229 22.16 -10.11 2.32
N THR A 230 21.20 -10.98 2.64
CA THR A 230 21.35 -12.43 2.43
C THR A 230 20.81 -12.89 1.08
N VAL A 231 19.62 -12.44 0.68
CA VAL A 231 18.90 -12.98 -0.50
C VAL A 231 18.46 -11.90 -1.49
N GLY A 232 18.63 -10.64 -1.15
CA GLY A 232 18.25 -9.50 -1.99
C GLY A 232 16.83 -9.01 -1.79
N ALA A 233 16.61 -7.74 -2.08
CA ALA A 233 15.31 -7.09 -1.93
C ALA A 233 14.26 -7.63 -2.93
N ASP A 234 14.67 -7.98 -4.14
CA ASP A 234 13.77 -8.51 -5.17
C ASP A 234 13.12 -9.83 -4.76
N ALA A 235 13.85 -10.71 -4.06
CA ALA A 235 13.29 -11.96 -3.57
C ALA A 235 12.19 -11.72 -2.53
N LEU A 236 12.37 -10.76 -1.62
CA LEU A 236 11.36 -10.39 -0.64
C LEU A 236 10.14 -9.74 -1.29
N ARG A 237 10.36 -8.86 -2.28
CA ARG A 237 9.27 -8.24 -3.05
C ARG A 237 8.45 -9.29 -3.79
N TRP A 238 9.11 -10.22 -4.50
CA TRP A 238 8.43 -11.31 -5.19
C TRP A 238 7.60 -12.15 -4.25
N TYR A 239 8.17 -12.50 -3.08
CA TYR A 239 7.46 -13.27 -2.07
C TYR A 239 6.14 -12.60 -1.64
N PHE A 240 6.19 -11.30 -1.32
CA PHE A 240 5.02 -10.60 -0.85
C PHE A 240 3.96 -10.31 -1.92
N LEU A 241 4.40 -10.03 -3.14
CA LEU A 241 3.51 -9.61 -4.22
C LEU A 241 2.95 -10.79 -5.03
N ALA A 242 3.81 -11.78 -5.33
CA ALA A 242 3.49 -12.84 -6.28
C ALA A 242 3.11 -14.18 -5.64
N ARG A 243 3.55 -14.45 -4.39
CA ARG A 243 3.37 -15.78 -3.79
C ARG A 243 2.17 -15.89 -2.85
N LEU A 244 1.69 -14.78 -2.33
CA LEU A 244 0.66 -14.77 -1.29
C LEU A 244 -0.51 -13.90 -1.69
N SER A 245 -1.73 -14.39 -1.42
CA SER A 245 -2.92 -13.56 -1.48
C SER A 245 -2.84 -12.40 -0.47
N PRO A 246 -3.39 -11.22 -0.78
CA PRO A 246 -3.41 -10.08 0.15
C PRO A 246 -3.95 -10.42 1.54
N ASP A 247 -4.99 -11.24 1.62
CA ASP A 247 -5.68 -11.65 2.84
C ASP A 247 -5.01 -12.79 3.62
N ALA A 248 -3.96 -13.41 3.08
CA ALA A 248 -3.23 -14.45 3.78
C ALA A 248 -2.21 -13.86 4.78
N PRO A 249 -2.11 -14.38 6.03
CA PRO A 249 -1.03 -14.03 6.94
C PRO A 249 0.33 -14.32 6.30
N LYS A 250 1.21 -13.32 6.29
CA LYS A 250 2.50 -13.42 5.59
C LYS A 250 3.57 -13.91 6.56
N ARG A 251 3.89 -15.21 6.50
CA ARG A 251 4.99 -15.80 7.27
C ARG A 251 6.31 -15.42 6.64
N VAL A 252 7.23 -14.84 7.41
CA VAL A 252 8.54 -14.41 6.90
C VAL A 252 9.66 -15.09 7.66
N SER A 253 10.64 -15.60 6.92
CA SER A 253 11.98 -15.95 7.39
C SER A 253 12.97 -15.84 6.22
N VAL A 254 14.25 -15.78 6.52
CA VAL A 254 15.30 -15.75 5.47
C VAL A 254 15.20 -16.98 4.57
N GLU A 255 14.95 -18.15 5.15
CA GLU A 255 14.84 -19.42 4.41
C GLU A 255 13.64 -19.41 3.44
N ILE A 256 12.47 -18.94 3.88
CA ILE A 256 11.28 -18.84 3.03
C ILE A 256 11.55 -17.94 1.82
N VAL A 257 12.22 -16.80 2.04
CA VAL A 257 12.54 -15.86 0.96
C VAL A 257 13.65 -16.43 0.05
N ALA A 258 14.61 -17.18 0.59
CA ALA A 258 15.66 -17.84 -0.17
C ALA A 258 15.11 -18.90 -1.15
N ASP A 259 14.03 -19.58 -0.77
CA ASP A 259 13.33 -20.52 -1.68
C ASP A 259 12.77 -19.82 -2.92
N VAL A 260 12.28 -18.60 -2.77
CA VAL A 260 11.81 -17.76 -3.89
C VAL A 260 12.99 -17.40 -4.81
N ALA A 261 14.10 -16.95 -4.23
CA ALA A 261 15.30 -16.63 -5.02
C ALA A 261 15.79 -17.84 -5.82
N SER A 262 15.81 -19.02 -5.21
CA SER A 262 16.30 -20.24 -5.86
C SER A 262 15.34 -20.76 -6.94
N SER A 263 14.04 -20.73 -6.72
CA SER A 263 13.07 -21.35 -7.64
C SER A 263 12.75 -20.47 -8.84
N PHE A 264 12.61 -19.15 -8.66
CA PHE A 264 12.17 -18.25 -9.73
C PHE A 264 13.30 -17.36 -10.26
N ILE A 265 13.91 -16.54 -9.41
CA ILE A 265 14.90 -15.53 -9.84
C ILE A 265 16.09 -16.20 -10.51
N ASN A 266 16.63 -17.27 -9.93
CA ASN A 266 17.75 -18.00 -10.50
C ASN A 266 17.37 -18.70 -11.83
N THR A 267 16.12 -19.16 -11.95
CA THR A 267 15.66 -19.78 -13.22
C THR A 267 15.65 -18.77 -14.35
N PHE A 268 15.10 -17.58 -14.10
CA PHE A 268 15.14 -16.49 -15.07
C PHE A 268 16.58 -16.04 -15.37
N TRP A 269 17.39 -15.80 -14.32
CA TRP A 269 18.78 -15.38 -14.46
C TRP A 269 19.63 -16.37 -15.27
N ASN A 270 19.47 -17.65 -15.03
CA ASN A 270 20.18 -18.70 -15.78
C ASN A 270 19.75 -18.76 -17.26
N THR A 271 18.47 -18.52 -17.53
CA THR A 271 17.94 -18.46 -18.90
C THR A 271 18.49 -17.24 -19.64
N TYR A 272 18.51 -16.09 -18.99
CA TYR A 272 19.14 -14.87 -19.48
C TYR A 272 20.66 -15.06 -19.69
N GLY A 273 21.36 -15.62 -18.71
CA GLY A 273 22.79 -15.89 -18.80
C GLY A 273 23.15 -16.87 -19.95
N PHE A 274 22.32 -17.87 -20.16
CA PHE A 274 22.44 -18.78 -21.32
C PHE A 274 22.35 -17.99 -22.63
N PHE A 275 21.34 -17.16 -22.79
CA PHE A 275 21.17 -16.33 -23.99
C PHE A 275 22.40 -15.43 -24.21
N VAL A 276 22.81 -14.66 -23.23
CA VAL A 276 23.92 -13.70 -23.35
C VAL A 276 25.23 -14.41 -23.71
N LEU A 277 25.50 -15.56 -23.07
CA LEU A 277 26.71 -16.32 -23.33
C LEU A 277 26.80 -16.74 -24.80
N TYR A 278 25.78 -17.41 -25.32
CA TYR A 278 25.81 -17.96 -26.68
C TYR A 278 25.63 -16.88 -27.75
N ALA A 279 24.76 -15.87 -27.52
CA ALA A 279 24.60 -14.77 -28.46
C ALA A 279 25.90 -13.97 -28.68
N ARG A 280 26.73 -13.83 -27.61
CA ARG A 280 28.05 -13.16 -27.71
C ARG A 280 29.08 -14.04 -28.42
N LEU A 281 29.09 -15.35 -28.17
CA LEU A 281 30.00 -16.31 -28.84
C LEU A 281 29.72 -16.35 -30.34
N ASP A 282 28.46 -16.41 -30.73
CA ASP A 282 28.04 -16.53 -32.13
C ASP A 282 27.96 -15.16 -32.83
N LYS A 283 28.16 -14.06 -32.09
CA LYS A 283 28.05 -12.66 -32.59
C LYS A 283 26.72 -12.41 -33.31
N VAL A 284 25.64 -12.84 -32.69
CA VAL A 284 24.29 -12.78 -33.26
C VAL A 284 23.91 -11.34 -33.60
N ASP A 285 23.40 -11.15 -34.82
CA ASP A 285 22.82 -9.88 -35.26
C ASP A 285 21.33 -9.85 -34.97
N LEU A 286 20.94 -9.21 -33.88
CA LEU A 286 19.54 -9.06 -33.45
C LEU A 286 18.75 -8.05 -34.27
N SER A 287 19.42 -7.26 -35.18
CA SER A 287 18.75 -6.36 -36.11
C SER A 287 18.19 -7.09 -37.35
N ARG A 288 18.67 -8.31 -37.60
CA ARG A 288 18.19 -9.14 -38.69
C ARG A 288 16.91 -9.85 -38.25
N ASP A 289 15.79 -9.34 -38.67
CA ASP A 289 14.47 -9.92 -38.38
C ASP A 289 14.16 -11.15 -39.25
N ILE A 290 13.39 -12.08 -38.69
CA ILE A 290 12.76 -13.21 -39.40
C ILE A 290 11.25 -13.11 -39.11
N PRO A 291 10.41 -12.93 -40.17
CA PRO A 291 8.97 -12.84 -40.01
C PRO A 291 8.40 -14.03 -39.23
N LEU A 292 7.40 -13.80 -38.40
CA LEU A 292 6.83 -14.81 -37.51
C LEU A 292 6.37 -16.07 -38.28
N GLU A 293 5.79 -15.88 -39.45
CA GLU A 293 5.29 -16.97 -40.31
C GLU A 293 6.39 -17.89 -40.83
N GLN A 294 7.63 -17.40 -40.90
CA GLN A 294 8.79 -18.14 -41.34
C GLN A 294 9.52 -18.84 -40.17
N ARG A 295 9.18 -18.51 -38.95
CA ARG A 295 9.78 -19.13 -37.75
C ARG A 295 9.22 -20.54 -37.54
N PRO A 296 10.01 -21.48 -37.02
CA PRO A 296 9.54 -22.82 -36.62
C PRO A 296 8.37 -22.76 -35.65
N GLU A 297 7.54 -23.81 -35.64
CA GLU A 297 6.36 -23.88 -34.78
C GLU A 297 6.68 -23.69 -33.30
N ILE A 298 7.80 -24.21 -32.81
CA ILE A 298 8.21 -24.06 -31.41
C ILE A 298 8.56 -22.61 -31.03
N ASP A 299 9.08 -21.82 -31.99
CA ASP A 299 9.35 -20.40 -31.79
C ASP A 299 8.04 -19.60 -31.76
N ARG A 300 7.13 -19.88 -32.69
CA ARG A 300 5.79 -19.31 -32.71
C ARG A 300 5.00 -19.63 -31.44
N TRP A 301 5.14 -20.87 -30.93
CA TRP A 301 4.54 -21.26 -29.65
C TRP A 301 5.10 -20.47 -28.49
N ALA A 302 6.41 -20.25 -28.40
CA ALA A 302 7.01 -19.49 -27.31
C ALA A 302 6.52 -18.03 -27.30
N LEU A 303 6.41 -17.40 -28.48
CA LEU A 303 5.89 -16.04 -28.62
C LEU A 303 4.38 -15.97 -28.32
N ALA A 304 3.59 -16.94 -28.74
CA ALA A 304 2.19 -17.03 -28.40
C ALA A 304 1.98 -17.17 -26.88
N LEU A 305 2.83 -17.97 -26.22
CA LEU A 305 2.83 -18.09 -24.76
C LEU A 305 3.18 -16.77 -24.08
N LEU A 306 4.19 -16.04 -24.57
CA LEU A 306 4.53 -14.69 -24.08
C LEU A 306 3.34 -13.74 -24.19
N HIS A 307 2.69 -13.66 -25.34
CA HIS A 307 1.54 -12.78 -25.54
C HIS A 307 0.35 -13.14 -24.66
N THR A 308 0.09 -14.44 -24.46
CA THR A 308 -0.94 -14.88 -23.49
C THR A 308 -0.58 -14.44 -22.09
N THR A 309 0.68 -14.56 -21.69
CA THR A 309 1.17 -14.11 -20.38
C THR A 309 1.03 -12.61 -20.23
N ILE A 310 1.40 -11.81 -21.25
CA ILE A 310 1.22 -10.34 -21.23
C ILE A 310 -0.24 -9.99 -20.97
N THR A 311 -1.18 -10.61 -21.72
CA THR A 311 -2.61 -10.36 -21.52
C THR A 311 -3.06 -10.69 -20.10
N THR A 312 -2.68 -11.88 -19.60
CA THR A 312 -3.05 -12.32 -18.25
C THR A 312 -2.48 -11.39 -17.16
N VAL A 313 -1.22 -11.00 -17.29
CA VAL A 313 -0.56 -10.11 -16.30
C VAL A 313 -1.18 -8.72 -16.33
N THR A 314 -1.44 -8.18 -17.51
CA THR A 314 -2.06 -6.85 -17.64
C THR A 314 -3.45 -6.85 -17.01
N ASP A 315 -4.30 -7.82 -17.38
CA ASP A 315 -5.64 -7.93 -16.82
C ASP A 315 -5.63 -8.11 -15.29
N ALA A 316 -4.74 -8.96 -14.75
CA ALA A 316 -4.61 -9.18 -13.33
C ALA A 316 -4.17 -7.92 -12.58
N LEU A 317 -3.18 -7.18 -13.11
CA LEU A 317 -2.69 -5.95 -12.47
C LEU A 317 -3.71 -4.81 -12.55
N ASP A 318 -4.48 -4.70 -13.63
CA ASP A 318 -5.59 -3.74 -13.75
C ASP A 318 -6.68 -3.98 -12.69
N HIS A 319 -6.78 -5.23 -12.18
CA HIS A 319 -7.67 -5.62 -11.08
C HIS A 319 -6.96 -5.72 -9.72
N PHE A 320 -5.72 -5.21 -9.60
CA PHE A 320 -4.90 -5.27 -8.38
C PHE A 320 -4.57 -6.69 -7.88
N ASP A 321 -4.63 -7.70 -8.76
CA ASP A 321 -4.28 -9.10 -8.45
C ASP A 321 -2.82 -9.40 -8.82
N ALA A 322 -1.91 -8.88 -8.00
CA ALA A 322 -0.48 -9.11 -8.16
C ALA A 322 -0.09 -10.60 -8.04
N LYS A 323 -0.87 -11.40 -7.30
CA LYS A 323 -0.61 -12.84 -7.15
C LYS A 323 -0.82 -13.58 -8.46
N THR A 324 -1.98 -13.43 -9.10
CA THR A 324 -2.27 -14.06 -10.41
C THR A 324 -1.27 -13.60 -11.48
N ALA A 325 -0.93 -12.30 -11.50
CA ALA A 325 0.10 -11.79 -12.38
C ALA A 325 1.47 -12.47 -12.17
N GLY A 326 1.90 -12.59 -10.92
CA GLY A 326 3.16 -13.25 -10.57
C GLY A 326 3.18 -14.73 -10.91
N GLU A 327 2.10 -15.46 -10.65
CA GLU A 327 1.95 -16.88 -11.02
C GLU A 327 2.04 -17.09 -12.54
N ALA A 328 1.45 -16.20 -13.33
CA ALA A 328 1.53 -16.24 -14.79
C ALA A 328 2.97 -16.00 -15.29
N ILE A 329 3.68 -15.02 -14.73
CA ILE A 329 5.08 -14.75 -15.06
C ILE A 329 5.95 -15.95 -14.70
N GLU A 330 5.78 -16.53 -13.52
CA GLU A 330 6.56 -17.67 -13.06
C GLU A 330 6.36 -18.91 -13.96
N ALA A 331 5.10 -19.20 -14.32
CA ALA A 331 4.77 -20.28 -15.23
C ALA A 331 5.39 -20.08 -16.63
N PHE A 332 5.39 -18.83 -17.12
CA PHE A 332 6.05 -18.49 -18.38
C PHE A 332 7.57 -18.73 -18.32
N VAL A 333 8.22 -18.23 -17.28
CA VAL A 333 9.68 -18.39 -17.09
C VAL A 333 10.07 -19.86 -16.97
N ASP A 334 9.27 -20.66 -16.25
CA ASP A 334 9.49 -22.10 -16.15
C ASP A 334 9.41 -22.76 -17.53
N GLN A 335 8.38 -22.49 -18.31
CA GLN A 335 8.22 -23.06 -19.65
C GLN A 335 9.30 -22.55 -20.62
N LEU A 336 9.69 -21.29 -20.54
CA LEU A 336 10.77 -20.73 -21.34
C LEU A 336 12.08 -21.46 -21.05
N SER A 337 12.43 -21.67 -19.79
CA SER A 337 13.66 -22.33 -19.36
C SER A 337 13.64 -23.85 -19.59
N ASN A 338 12.66 -24.52 -18.97
CA ASN A 338 12.62 -25.98 -18.86
C ASN A 338 12.03 -26.69 -20.09
N TRP A 339 11.29 -25.95 -20.92
CA TRP A 339 10.76 -26.49 -22.15
C TRP A 339 11.43 -25.88 -23.38
N TYR A 340 11.24 -24.58 -23.64
CA TYR A 340 11.76 -23.95 -24.86
C TYR A 340 13.30 -24.06 -24.97
N VAL A 341 14.05 -23.50 -24.03
CA VAL A 341 15.52 -23.50 -24.06
C VAL A 341 16.06 -24.92 -24.01
N ARG A 342 15.54 -25.78 -23.12
CA ARG A 342 16.04 -27.15 -22.95
C ARG A 342 15.89 -27.98 -24.22
N ARG A 343 14.78 -27.87 -24.94
CA ARG A 343 14.54 -28.60 -26.18
C ARG A 343 15.34 -28.05 -27.35
N ASN A 344 15.58 -26.75 -27.35
CA ASN A 344 16.25 -26.03 -28.44
C ASN A 344 17.77 -25.86 -28.25
N ARG A 345 18.38 -26.42 -27.20
CA ARG A 345 19.81 -26.20 -26.89
C ARG A 345 20.72 -26.41 -28.09
N ARG A 346 20.44 -27.41 -28.93
CA ARG A 346 21.25 -27.73 -30.12
C ARG A 346 21.24 -26.60 -31.16
N ARG A 347 20.16 -25.84 -31.24
CA ARG A 347 20.04 -24.71 -32.18
C ARG A 347 20.99 -23.57 -31.81
N PHE A 348 21.38 -23.45 -30.53
CA PHE A 348 22.29 -22.41 -30.03
C PHE A 348 23.78 -22.79 -30.09
N TRP A 349 24.15 -24.06 -30.14
CA TRP A 349 25.57 -24.43 -30.07
C TRP A 349 26.05 -25.46 -31.14
N LYS A 350 25.15 -26.07 -31.87
CA LYS A 350 25.50 -27.14 -32.84
C LYS A 350 24.59 -27.16 -34.07
N SER A 351 23.94 -26.07 -34.38
CA SER A 351 23.10 -26.00 -35.58
C SER A 351 23.97 -25.91 -36.82
N SER A 352 23.56 -26.62 -37.88
CA SER A 352 24.10 -26.48 -39.24
C SER A 352 23.24 -25.54 -40.09
N ASP A 353 22.14 -25.05 -39.57
CA ASP A 353 21.19 -24.14 -40.23
C ASP A 353 21.25 -22.73 -39.59
N PRO A 354 21.88 -21.77 -40.31
CA PRO A 354 22.00 -20.39 -39.80
C PRO A 354 20.66 -19.66 -39.62
N GLU A 355 19.65 -19.96 -40.46
CA GLU A 355 18.33 -19.33 -40.37
C GLU A 355 17.55 -19.83 -39.13
N ASP A 356 17.60 -21.14 -38.91
CA ASP A 356 17.01 -21.75 -37.72
C ASP A 356 17.67 -21.25 -36.40
N THR A 357 19.01 -21.10 -36.42
CA THR A 357 19.78 -20.53 -35.32
C THR A 357 19.37 -19.08 -35.07
N GLN A 358 19.28 -18.25 -36.09
CA GLN A 358 18.87 -16.85 -35.98
C GLN A 358 17.45 -16.74 -35.43
N SER A 359 16.52 -17.59 -35.93
CA SER A 359 15.13 -17.63 -35.41
C SER A 359 15.10 -17.97 -33.92
N ALA A 360 15.90 -18.92 -33.46
CA ALA A 360 15.96 -19.28 -32.03
C ALA A 360 16.46 -18.12 -31.14
N TYR A 361 17.51 -17.41 -31.61
CA TYR A 361 18.02 -16.24 -30.86
C TYR A 361 17.04 -15.09 -30.80
N LEU A 362 16.41 -14.73 -31.93
CA LEU A 362 15.40 -13.70 -31.97
C LEU A 362 14.23 -14.02 -31.04
N THR A 363 13.73 -15.23 -31.11
CA THR A 363 12.62 -15.68 -30.27
C THR A 363 12.98 -15.65 -28.79
N LEU A 364 14.16 -16.13 -28.39
CA LEU A 364 14.59 -16.10 -27.00
C LEU A 364 14.83 -14.65 -26.51
N TYR A 365 15.38 -13.79 -27.38
CA TYR A 365 15.53 -12.36 -27.09
C TYR A 365 14.19 -11.71 -26.80
N GLU A 366 13.19 -11.88 -27.68
CA GLU A 366 11.85 -11.31 -27.51
C GLU A 366 11.16 -11.83 -26.24
N CYS A 367 11.31 -13.13 -25.96
CA CYS A 367 10.77 -13.72 -24.72
C CYS A 367 11.43 -13.16 -23.47
N LEU A 368 12.75 -12.95 -23.46
CA LEU A 368 13.47 -12.36 -22.32
C LEU A 368 13.15 -10.87 -22.16
N LYS A 369 13.01 -10.14 -23.29
CA LYS A 369 12.60 -8.73 -23.29
C LYS A 369 11.20 -8.58 -22.70
N GLY A 370 10.22 -9.33 -23.16
CA GLY A 370 8.86 -9.27 -22.59
C GLY A 370 8.79 -9.72 -21.14
N ALA A 371 9.52 -10.77 -20.78
CA ALA A 371 9.54 -11.25 -19.39
C ALA A 371 10.08 -10.19 -18.41
N HIS A 372 11.22 -9.54 -18.72
CA HIS A 372 11.79 -8.54 -17.82
C HIS A 372 10.90 -7.31 -17.67
N GLU A 373 10.18 -6.91 -18.73
CA GLU A 373 9.21 -5.82 -18.68
C GLU A 373 8.04 -6.16 -17.73
N LEU A 374 7.49 -7.38 -17.84
CA LEU A 374 6.45 -7.87 -16.94
C LEU A 374 6.92 -8.01 -15.49
N MET A 375 8.20 -8.33 -15.29
CA MET A 375 8.81 -8.49 -13.97
C MET A 375 9.15 -7.16 -13.29
N ALA A 376 9.28 -6.06 -14.03
CA ALA A 376 9.77 -4.78 -13.53
C ALA A 376 9.00 -4.24 -12.29
N PRO A 377 7.67 -4.31 -12.20
CA PRO A 377 6.95 -3.88 -11.01
C PRO A 377 7.25 -4.74 -9.77
N PHE A 378 7.62 -6.00 -9.96
CA PHE A 378 7.86 -6.97 -8.90
C PHE A 378 9.31 -6.98 -8.43
N VAL A 379 10.25 -7.08 -9.36
CA VAL A 379 11.69 -7.27 -9.13
C VAL A 379 12.51 -6.21 -9.88
N PRO A 380 12.39 -4.93 -9.47
CA PRO A 380 12.92 -3.80 -10.23
C PRO A 380 14.44 -3.82 -10.40
N PHE A 381 15.20 -4.32 -9.43
CA PHE A 381 16.67 -4.33 -9.52
C PHE A 381 17.17 -5.33 -10.54
N LEU A 382 16.55 -6.52 -10.58
CA LEU A 382 16.84 -7.53 -11.59
C LEU A 382 16.41 -7.06 -12.99
N ALA A 383 15.20 -6.52 -13.10
CA ALA A 383 14.65 -6.00 -14.34
C ALA A 383 15.54 -4.90 -14.93
N GLU A 384 15.95 -3.93 -14.12
CA GLU A 384 16.86 -2.87 -14.55
C GLU A 384 18.22 -3.40 -15.01
N ASN A 385 18.80 -4.37 -14.29
CA ASN A 385 20.06 -4.98 -14.70
C ASN A 385 19.94 -5.66 -16.08
N VAL A 386 18.85 -6.39 -16.30
CA VAL A 386 18.58 -7.03 -17.59
C VAL A 386 18.34 -5.98 -18.67
N TYR A 387 17.58 -4.94 -18.41
CA TYR A 387 17.35 -3.84 -19.34
C TYR A 387 18.67 -3.20 -19.83
N GLN A 388 19.55 -2.83 -18.91
CA GLN A 388 20.82 -2.17 -19.24
C GLN A 388 21.72 -3.04 -20.10
N ASN A 389 21.69 -4.36 -19.93
CA ASN A 389 22.60 -5.28 -20.61
C ASN A 389 21.98 -5.97 -21.83
N LEU A 390 20.68 -6.18 -21.87
CA LEU A 390 19.99 -6.88 -22.96
C LEU A 390 19.34 -5.91 -23.94
N VAL A 391 18.56 -4.94 -23.45
CA VAL A 391 17.70 -4.11 -24.28
C VAL A 391 18.43 -2.85 -24.73
N ARG A 392 18.96 -2.06 -23.79
CA ARG A 392 19.64 -0.79 -24.09
C ARG A 392 20.84 -0.94 -25.01
N THR A 393 21.47 -2.11 -25.02
CA THR A 393 22.62 -2.37 -25.91
C THR A 393 22.23 -2.68 -27.36
N VAL A 394 20.98 -3.07 -27.59
CA VAL A 394 20.44 -3.47 -28.90
C VAL A 394 19.59 -2.36 -29.50
N ASP A 395 18.73 -1.72 -28.71
CA ASP A 395 17.80 -0.67 -29.16
C ASP A 395 18.48 0.74 -29.17
N LYS A 396 19.67 0.87 -29.75
CA LYS A 396 20.40 2.14 -29.90
C LYS A 396 20.00 2.89 -31.15
#